data_33db0df64d5309f4b7010e336b7e1a8a
#
_entry.id   33db0df64d5309f4b7010e336b7e1a8a
#
_cell.length_a   1.000
_cell.length_b   1.000
_cell.length_c   1.000
_cell.angle_alpha   90.00
_cell.angle_beta   90.00
_cell.angle_gamma   90.00
#
_symmetry.space_group_name_H-M   'P 1'
#
loop_
_entity.id
_entity.type
_entity.pdbx_description
1 polymer ?
#
loop_
_entity_poly.entity_id
_entity_poly.type
_entity_poly.pdbx_seq_one_letter_code
_entity_poly.pdbx_strand_id
1 'polypeptide(L)'
;MQIEYLNIDEIIPYANNPRNNDGAAVDRVASSIAEYGFKSPIIVDKENIIIAGHTRYKAAKKLKLDTVPVIKADDLTKAQIKAYRIADNKVAEYSSWDNELLAIELEGLQDLDFDLDLTGFEDFEIDDLLNTDTKTEDAGENLDENRETLQERFIVPPFSILDTRQGYWQDRKRIWKQIIKSDIGRGDSLLGAGLKELNQKYFGENASLNGTSIFDPVLCETLVNWFCPKGGKVLDPFAGGSVRGLISVLLGNEYTGIDLSEKQIKANIENYKSIADRQDLFGNDLKKPNWINGDSSNIDLLVKEKHDFMLTCPPYADLEVYSDDPRDISNMPYNEFIETFTDIINKTADKLKDNAFAAIVIGEVRDKKGYYHGFVPDTINAFEKAGLRLYNECILVEQIATGAMRAGKQFEAGRKVVKTHQNVLIFIKGNEKEIMKNLNRYDYDFCEVENDVETA
;
A
#
# COMPACT_ATOMS: atom_id res chain seq x y z
N MET A 1 14.12 37.09 -5.98
CA MET A 1 12.73 36.85 -5.58
C MET A 1 12.39 37.89 -4.55
N GLN A 2 11.42 38.79 -4.82
CA GLN A 2 11.01 39.86 -3.92
C GLN A 2 9.52 39.67 -3.60
N ILE A 3 9.14 40.01 -2.36
CA ILE A 3 7.73 40.02 -1.95
C ILE A 3 7.18 41.43 -2.26
N GLU A 4 6.11 41.47 -3.03
CA GLU A 4 5.35 42.68 -3.34
C GLU A 4 3.98 42.61 -2.65
N TYR A 5 3.34 43.73 -2.40
CA TYR A 5 1.97 43.79 -1.92
C TYR A 5 1.06 44.26 -3.06
N LEU A 6 0.15 43.39 -3.49
CA LEU A 6 -0.85 43.73 -4.50
C LEU A 6 -2.23 43.89 -3.87
N ASN A 7 -3.03 44.75 -4.50
CA ASN A 7 -4.45 44.82 -4.17
C ASN A 7 -5.11 43.46 -4.49
N ILE A 8 -5.95 42.96 -3.60
CA ILE A 8 -6.54 41.64 -3.75
C ILE A 8 -7.41 41.51 -5.01
N ASP A 9 -7.97 42.61 -5.49
CA ASP A 9 -8.80 42.66 -6.71
C ASP A 9 -7.97 42.63 -8.00
N GLU A 10 -6.65 42.87 -7.92
CA GLU A 10 -5.72 42.75 -9.04
C GLU A 10 -5.26 41.31 -9.26
N ILE A 11 -5.55 40.41 -8.32
CA ILE A 11 -5.15 39.00 -8.38
C ILE A 11 -6.25 38.17 -9.05
N ILE A 12 -5.86 37.40 -10.06
CA ILE A 12 -6.77 36.61 -10.88
C ILE A 12 -6.66 35.13 -10.50
N PRO A 13 -7.72 34.51 -9.99
CA PRO A 13 -7.76 33.07 -9.77
C PRO A 13 -7.63 32.30 -11.07
N TYR A 14 -6.83 31.22 -11.08
CA TYR A 14 -6.72 30.35 -12.25
C TYR A 14 -8.00 29.50 -12.42
N ALA A 15 -8.71 29.66 -13.53
CA ALA A 15 -10.04 29.07 -13.76
C ALA A 15 -10.02 27.53 -13.80
N ASN A 16 -8.92 26.91 -14.27
CA ASN A 16 -8.78 25.46 -14.37
C ASN A 16 -7.98 24.87 -13.20
N ASN A 17 -8.15 25.40 -11.99
CA ASN A 17 -7.50 24.84 -10.81
C ASN A 17 -8.04 23.42 -10.54
N PRO A 18 -7.21 22.36 -10.58
CA PRO A 18 -7.68 20.99 -10.38
C PRO A 18 -7.99 20.67 -8.90
N ARG A 19 -7.56 21.51 -7.95
CA ARG A 19 -7.79 21.27 -6.52
C ARG A 19 -9.07 21.93 -6.06
N ASN A 20 -9.96 21.14 -5.45
CA ASN A 20 -11.15 21.65 -4.78
C ASN A 20 -10.74 22.18 -3.40
N ASN A 21 -10.88 23.51 -3.22
CA ASN A 21 -10.69 24.14 -1.93
C ASN A 21 -12.07 24.34 -1.32
N ASP A 22 -12.43 23.50 -0.36
CA ASP A 22 -13.70 23.57 0.36
C ASP A 22 -13.74 24.75 1.35
N GLY A 23 -14.93 24.99 1.94
CA GLY A 23 -15.13 26.09 2.88
C GLY A 23 -14.29 25.92 4.15
N ALA A 24 -14.18 24.70 4.68
CA ALA A 24 -13.45 24.40 5.90
C ALA A 24 -11.94 24.71 5.76
N ALA A 25 -11.32 24.29 4.63
CA ALA A 25 -9.93 24.63 4.35
C ALA A 25 -9.68 26.14 4.27
N VAL A 26 -10.64 26.89 3.70
CA VAL A 26 -10.57 28.36 3.64
C VAL A 26 -10.68 28.96 5.03
N ASP A 27 -11.52 28.42 5.88
CA ASP A 27 -11.75 28.92 7.24
C ASP A 27 -10.52 28.74 8.12
N ARG A 28 -9.89 27.58 8.08
CA ARG A 28 -8.63 27.31 8.81
C ARG A 28 -7.50 28.24 8.37
N VAL A 29 -7.33 28.41 7.05
CA VAL A 29 -6.32 29.34 6.53
C VAL A 29 -6.64 30.78 6.92
N ALA A 30 -7.91 31.16 7.00
CA ALA A 30 -8.33 32.50 7.46
C ALA A 30 -8.01 32.70 8.94
N SER A 31 -8.30 31.73 9.81
CA SER A 31 -7.92 31.77 11.24
C SER A 31 -6.41 31.87 11.41
N SER A 32 -5.63 31.07 10.69
CA SER A 32 -4.16 31.13 10.70
C SER A 32 -3.63 32.52 10.25
N ILE A 33 -4.21 33.09 9.19
CA ILE A 33 -3.79 34.42 8.73
C ILE A 33 -4.18 35.51 9.76
N ALA A 34 -5.32 35.38 10.41
CA ALA A 34 -5.76 36.34 11.45
C ALA A 34 -4.84 36.33 12.67
N GLU A 35 -4.40 35.13 13.10
CA GLU A 35 -3.56 34.99 14.28
C GLU A 35 -2.08 35.30 13.99
N TYR A 36 -1.49 34.63 12.99
CA TYR A 36 -0.07 34.75 12.72
C TYR A 36 0.30 35.84 11.70
N GLY A 37 -0.68 36.44 11.05
CA GLY A 37 -0.49 37.30 9.88
C GLY A 37 -0.19 36.48 8.60
N PHE A 38 -0.11 37.17 7.47
CA PHE A 38 0.10 36.57 6.17
C PHE A 38 1.58 36.16 5.98
N LYS A 39 1.99 34.97 6.48
CA LYS A 39 3.39 34.52 6.50
C LYS A 39 3.84 33.84 5.19
N SER A 40 2.92 33.23 4.43
CA SER A 40 3.21 32.54 3.17
C SER A 40 2.63 33.29 1.98
N PRO A 41 3.42 33.99 1.14
CA PRO A 41 2.93 34.77 -0.01
C PRO A 41 2.15 33.94 -1.03
N ILE A 42 1.27 34.60 -1.79
CA ILE A 42 0.63 34.01 -2.99
C ILE A 42 1.62 34.10 -4.14
N ILE A 43 1.77 33.04 -4.91
CA ILE A 43 2.63 33.05 -6.10
C ILE A 43 1.75 33.30 -7.33
N VAL A 44 2.12 34.32 -8.10
CA VAL A 44 1.39 34.73 -9.30
C VAL A 44 2.34 34.82 -10.51
N ASP A 45 1.79 34.69 -11.72
CA ASP A 45 2.53 34.97 -12.94
C ASP A 45 2.58 36.48 -13.27
N LYS A 46 3.18 36.82 -14.38
CA LYS A 46 3.31 38.22 -14.83
C LYS A 46 1.99 38.94 -15.11
N GLU A 47 0.91 38.17 -15.35
CA GLU A 47 -0.45 38.66 -15.53
C GLU A 47 -1.27 38.65 -14.22
N ASN A 48 -0.63 38.45 -13.06
CA ASN A 48 -1.22 38.31 -11.74
C ASN A 48 -2.17 37.10 -11.59
N ILE A 49 -2.06 36.09 -12.47
CA ILE A 49 -2.85 34.84 -12.36
C ILE A 49 -2.18 33.94 -11.33
N ILE A 50 -2.97 33.41 -10.39
CA ILE A 50 -2.46 32.58 -9.31
C ILE A 50 -1.81 31.30 -9.87
N ILE A 51 -0.57 31.05 -9.44
CA ILE A 51 0.15 29.80 -9.63
C ILE A 51 -0.04 28.91 -8.39
N ALA A 52 0.24 29.43 -7.19
CA ALA A 52 0.07 28.74 -5.91
C ALA A 52 -0.57 29.65 -4.86
N GLY A 53 -1.43 29.10 -4.00
CA GLY A 53 -2.06 29.83 -2.89
C GLY A 53 -3.52 30.23 -3.11
N HIS A 54 -4.29 29.50 -3.91
CA HIS A 54 -5.73 29.76 -4.11
C HIS A 54 -6.53 29.78 -2.81
N THR A 55 -6.22 28.92 -1.83
CA THR A 55 -6.88 28.92 -0.51
C THR A 55 -6.54 30.18 0.27
N ARG A 56 -5.28 30.61 0.26
CA ARG A 56 -4.84 31.88 0.89
C ARG A 56 -5.52 33.10 0.28
N TYR A 57 -5.70 33.14 -1.04
CA TYR A 57 -6.47 34.18 -1.71
C TYR A 57 -7.94 34.22 -1.27
N LYS A 58 -8.60 33.05 -1.18
CA LYS A 58 -9.99 32.96 -0.71
C LYS A 58 -10.10 33.37 0.75
N ALA A 59 -9.17 32.97 1.60
CA ALA A 59 -9.08 33.32 3.01
C ALA A 59 -8.89 34.86 3.18
N ALA A 60 -7.99 35.45 2.41
CA ALA A 60 -7.79 36.90 2.41
C ALA A 60 -9.04 37.67 2.00
N LYS A 61 -9.78 37.20 0.99
CA LYS A 61 -11.10 37.78 0.63
C LYS A 61 -12.13 37.64 1.75
N LYS A 62 -12.16 36.51 2.45
CA LYS A 62 -13.04 36.29 3.61
C LYS A 62 -12.70 37.25 4.74
N LEU A 63 -11.41 37.48 4.98
CA LEU A 63 -10.91 38.43 5.99
C LEU A 63 -11.05 39.93 5.54
N LYS A 64 -11.47 40.17 4.30
CA LYS A 64 -11.59 41.51 3.72
C LYS A 64 -10.27 42.29 3.73
N LEU A 65 -9.17 41.64 3.43
CA LEU A 65 -7.88 42.29 3.32
C LEU A 65 -7.81 43.07 1.99
N ASP A 66 -7.37 44.32 2.03
CA ASP A 66 -7.22 45.16 0.85
C ASP A 66 -6.01 44.75 0.01
N THR A 67 -4.93 44.35 0.66
CA THR A 67 -3.69 43.97 0.02
C THR A 67 -3.14 42.63 0.59
N VAL A 68 -2.44 41.87 -0.22
CA VAL A 68 -1.80 40.61 0.18
C VAL A 68 -0.38 40.51 -0.36
N PRO A 69 0.51 39.82 0.36
CA PRO A 69 1.87 39.59 -0.13
C PRO A 69 1.89 38.60 -1.29
N VAL A 70 2.56 38.93 -2.35
CA VAL A 70 2.73 38.09 -3.54
C VAL A 70 4.20 37.95 -3.93
N ILE A 71 4.51 36.86 -4.61
CA ILE A 71 5.76 36.64 -5.33
C ILE A 71 5.42 36.50 -6.80
N LYS A 72 6.03 37.31 -7.66
CA LYS A 72 5.89 37.19 -9.11
C LYS A 72 6.91 36.20 -9.66
N ALA A 73 6.40 35.14 -10.29
CA ALA A 73 7.19 34.14 -11.01
C ALA A 73 7.21 34.48 -12.51
N ASP A 74 7.85 35.61 -12.84
CA ASP A 74 7.98 36.14 -14.19
C ASP A 74 9.10 35.51 -15.01
N ASP A 75 9.95 34.75 -14.36
CA ASP A 75 11.05 33.95 -14.92
C ASP A 75 10.60 32.58 -15.50
N LEU A 76 9.36 32.15 -15.24
CA LEU A 76 8.85 30.85 -15.67
C LEU A 76 8.18 30.90 -17.05
N THR A 77 8.41 29.85 -17.86
CA THR A 77 7.68 29.63 -19.11
C THR A 77 6.24 29.13 -18.82
N LYS A 78 5.34 29.27 -19.81
CA LYS A 78 3.94 28.80 -19.68
C LYS A 78 3.84 27.30 -19.33
N ALA A 79 4.76 26.48 -19.83
CA ALA A 79 4.81 25.05 -19.53
C ALA A 79 5.23 24.81 -18.05
N GLN A 80 6.27 25.54 -17.60
CA GLN A 80 6.73 25.46 -16.21
C GLN A 80 5.66 25.96 -15.23
N ILE A 81 4.92 27.02 -15.54
CA ILE A 81 3.81 27.49 -14.73
C ILE A 81 2.73 26.41 -14.57
N LYS A 82 2.35 25.72 -15.66
CA LYS A 82 1.39 24.60 -15.59
C LYS A 82 1.91 23.44 -14.75
N ALA A 83 3.16 23.07 -14.95
CA ALA A 83 3.81 22.00 -14.19
C ALA A 83 3.90 22.36 -12.71
N TYR A 84 4.29 23.59 -12.39
CA TYR A 84 4.44 24.05 -11.01
C TYR A 84 3.11 24.09 -10.26
N ARG A 85 1.99 24.49 -10.90
CA ARG A 85 0.65 24.40 -10.31
C ARG A 85 0.27 22.99 -9.84
N ILE A 86 0.70 21.98 -10.60
CA ILE A 86 0.47 20.58 -10.25
C ILE A 86 1.44 20.12 -9.16
N ALA A 87 2.72 20.44 -9.32
CA ALA A 87 3.77 20.01 -8.41
C ALA A 87 3.60 20.58 -6.99
N ASP A 88 3.28 21.87 -6.84
CA ASP A 88 3.05 22.53 -5.55
C ASP A 88 1.94 21.82 -4.74
N ASN A 89 0.87 21.40 -5.40
CA ASN A 89 -0.18 20.64 -4.76
C ASN A 89 0.22 19.18 -4.48
N LYS A 90 0.97 18.56 -5.39
CA LYS A 90 1.30 17.13 -5.29
C LYS A 90 2.39 16.87 -4.25
N VAL A 91 3.39 17.74 -4.14
CA VAL A 91 4.49 17.58 -3.17
C VAL A 91 3.95 17.61 -1.73
N ALA A 92 2.94 18.43 -1.43
CA ALA A 92 2.32 18.45 -0.10
C ALA A 92 1.64 17.12 0.31
N GLU A 93 1.31 16.26 -0.66
CA GLU A 93 0.72 14.94 -0.40
C GLU A 93 1.74 13.85 -0.05
N TYR A 94 3.04 14.13 -0.19
CA TYR A 94 4.11 13.17 0.13
C TYR A 94 4.59 13.26 1.57
N SER A 95 4.21 14.30 2.32
CA SER A 95 4.50 14.41 3.74
C SER A 95 3.36 13.79 4.56
N SER A 96 3.71 13.07 5.62
CA SER A 96 2.79 12.58 6.65
C SER A 96 3.24 13.10 8.01
N TRP A 97 2.30 13.18 8.95
CA TRP A 97 2.63 13.51 10.33
C TRP A 97 3.20 12.28 11.04
N ASP A 98 4.21 12.49 11.86
CA ASP A 98 4.58 11.57 12.91
C ASP A 98 3.62 11.84 14.08
N ASN A 99 2.68 10.93 14.30
CA ASN A 99 1.61 11.14 15.26
C ASN A 99 2.12 11.16 16.73
N GLU A 100 3.24 10.47 17.03
CA GLU A 100 3.82 10.49 18.37
C GLU A 100 4.46 11.85 18.65
N LEU A 101 5.26 12.37 17.72
CA LEU A 101 5.85 13.69 17.84
C LEU A 101 4.80 14.79 17.80
N LEU A 102 3.78 14.63 16.93
CA LEU A 102 2.69 15.58 16.84
C LEU A 102 1.88 15.67 18.15
N ALA A 103 1.63 14.54 18.81
CA ALA A 103 0.95 14.51 20.10
C ALA A 103 1.76 15.28 21.17
N ILE A 104 3.08 15.09 21.22
CA ILE A 104 3.98 15.82 22.15
C ILE A 104 3.92 17.32 21.89
N GLU A 105 3.94 17.77 20.62
CA GLU A 105 3.86 19.18 20.26
C GLU A 105 2.49 19.78 20.64
N LEU A 106 1.40 19.02 20.42
CA LEU A 106 0.04 19.45 20.80
C LEU A 106 -0.12 19.53 22.32
N GLU A 107 0.39 18.57 23.09
CA GLU A 107 0.46 18.62 24.56
C GLU A 107 1.25 19.84 25.04
N GLY A 108 2.41 20.10 24.44
CA GLY A 108 3.23 21.27 24.76
C GLY A 108 2.52 22.60 24.48
N LEU A 109 1.69 22.67 23.41
CA LEU A 109 0.86 23.83 23.13
C LEU A 109 -0.30 23.98 24.15
N GLN A 110 -0.90 22.85 24.55
CA GLN A 110 -1.94 22.81 25.58
C GLN A 110 -1.41 23.29 26.96
N ASP A 111 -0.19 22.89 27.31
CA ASP A 111 0.49 23.33 28.55
C ASP A 111 0.78 24.86 28.54
N LEU A 112 0.89 25.45 27.35
CA LEU A 112 1.05 26.91 27.15
C LEU A 112 -0.27 27.66 27.07
N ASP A 113 -1.42 27.00 27.32
CA ASP A 113 -2.76 27.57 27.25
C ASP A 113 -3.09 28.11 25.83
N PHE A 114 -2.49 27.48 24.79
CA PHE A 114 -2.64 27.88 23.40
C PHE A 114 -3.89 27.21 22.76
N ASP A 115 -4.62 27.96 21.95
CA ASP A 115 -5.81 27.49 21.25
C ASP A 115 -5.41 26.50 20.14
N LEU A 116 -5.66 25.20 20.37
CA LEU A 116 -5.27 24.13 19.44
C LEU A 116 -6.05 24.17 18.10
N ASP A 117 -7.23 24.79 18.03
CA ASP A 117 -7.98 24.99 16.78
C ASP A 117 -7.18 25.80 15.75
N LEU A 118 -6.23 26.60 16.20
CA LEU A 118 -5.33 27.39 15.35
C LEU A 118 -4.23 26.57 14.68
N THR A 119 -4.02 25.31 15.10
CA THR A 119 -3.09 24.40 14.45
C THR A 119 -3.59 23.86 13.13
N GLY A 120 -4.93 23.90 12.92
CA GLY A 120 -5.60 23.45 11.71
C GLY A 120 -6.08 22.00 11.75
N PHE A 121 -5.86 21.27 12.86
CA PHE A 121 -6.48 19.98 13.13
C PHE A 121 -7.95 20.16 13.56
N GLU A 122 -8.78 19.13 13.36
CA GLU A 122 -10.13 19.07 13.89
C GLU A 122 -10.10 18.60 15.35
N ASP A 123 -11.08 19.01 16.17
CA ASP A 123 -11.19 18.62 17.59
C ASP A 123 -11.06 17.09 17.77
N PHE A 124 -11.71 16.31 16.90
CA PHE A 124 -11.63 14.84 16.98
C PHE A 124 -10.23 14.29 16.61
N GLU A 125 -9.49 14.97 15.71
CA GLU A 125 -8.11 14.58 15.38
C GLU A 125 -7.18 14.89 16.55
N ILE A 126 -7.37 16.01 17.21
CA ILE A 126 -6.64 16.41 18.43
C ILE A 126 -6.97 15.45 19.57
N ASP A 127 -8.25 15.17 19.79
CA ASP A 127 -8.71 14.22 20.81
C ASP A 127 -8.14 12.82 20.56
N ASP A 128 -8.09 12.35 19.32
CA ASP A 128 -7.54 11.04 18.93
C ASP A 128 -6.02 10.99 19.19
N LEU A 129 -5.31 12.07 18.91
CA LEU A 129 -3.87 12.18 19.14
C LEU A 129 -3.52 12.25 20.63
N LEU A 130 -4.27 13.03 21.42
CA LEU A 130 -4.02 13.24 22.84
C LEU A 130 -4.60 12.14 23.74
N ASN A 131 -5.66 11.45 23.33
CA ASN A 131 -6.31 10.39 24.09
C ASN A 131 -5.84 8.97 23.70
N THR A 132 -4.94 8.83 22.73
CA THR A 132 -4.26 7.56 22.51
C THR A 132 -3.50 7.25 23.81
N ASP A 133 -3.79 6.11 24.46
CA ASP A 133 -3.17 5.65 25.72
C ASP A 133 -1.67 5.36 25.56
N THR A 134 -0.91 6.33 25.08
CA THR A 134 0.55 6.38 25.12
C THR A 134 1.00 7.21 26.32
N LYS A 135 0.49 6.89 27.50
CA LYS A 135 1.20 7.24 28.74
C LYS A 135 2.41 6.33 28.86
N THR A 136 3.44 6.62 28.07
CA THR A 136 4.79 6.26 28.47
C THR A 136 5.17 7.21 29.59
N GLU A 137 5.19 6.70 30.84
CA GLU A 137 5.60 7.41 32.07
C GLU A 137 7.10 7.82 32.05
N ASP A 138 7.65 8.18 30.88
CA ASP A 138 9.07 8.57 30.74
C ASP A 138 9.35 9.57 29.60
N ALA A 139 8.41 10.44 29.25
CA ALA A 139 8.65 11.47 28.24
C ALA A 139 9.05 12.84 28.83
N GLY A 140 9.72 12.83 29.98
CA GLY A 140 10.38 13.98 30.53
C GLY A 140 11.89 13.89 30.31
N GLU A 141 12.43 14.80 29.48
CA GLU A 141 13.89 15.06 29.35
C GLU A 141 14.68 14.00 28.55
N ASN A 142 14.48 13.93 27.24
CA ASN A 142 15.52 13.70 26.22
C ASN A 142 14.81 13.38 24.90
N LEU A 143 14.54 14.40 24.10
CA LEU A 143 14.27 14.22 22.67
C LEU A 143 15.57 13.71 22.06
N ASP A 144 15.69 12.38 21.96
CA ASP A 144 16.81 11.74 21.28
C ASP A 144 16.58 12.00 19.77
N GLU A 145 17.43 12.86 19.18
CA GLU A 145 17.38 13.17 17.74
C GLU A 145 17.53 11.93 16.83
N ASN A 146 17.71 10.75 17.42
CA ASN A 146 17.88 9.45 16.79
C ASN A 146 16.69 8.50 16.98
N ARG A 147 15.48 8.97 17.32
CA ARG A 147 14.34 8.06 17.50
C ARG A 147 13.77 7.66 16.14
N GLU A 148 13.94 6.38 15.79
CA GLU A 148 13.35 5.78 14.59
C GLU A 148 11.82 5.85 14.62
N THR A 149 11.20 6.30 13.53
CA THR A 149 9.74 6.28 13.34
C THR A 149 9.20 4.84 13.27
N LEU A 150 7.89 4.65 13.48
CA LEU A 150 7.27 3.31 13.34
C LEU A 150 7.49 2.70 11.96
N GLN A 151 7.52 3.51 10.91
CA GLN A 151 7.77 3.03 9.55
C GLN A 151 9.25 2.64 9.33
N GLU A 152 10.21 3.32 9.94
CA GLU A 152 11.62 2.93 9.91
C GLU A 152 11.84 1.64 10.69
N ARG A 153 11.18 1.51 11.84
CA ARG A 153 11.28 0.32 12.69
C ARG A 153 10.59 -0.91 12.13
N PHE A 154 9.47 -0.77 11.42
CA PHE A 154 8.58 -1.87 11.07
C PHE A 154 8.23 -1.92 9.58
N ILE A 155 8.92 -1.15 8.71
CA ILE A 155 8.68 -1.04 7.26
C ILE A 155 7.43 -0.22 6.96
N VAL A 156 6.35 -0.51 7.63
CA VAL A 156 5.11 0.27 7.69
C VAL A 156 4.62 0.29 9.12
N PRO A 157 3.89 1.32 9.57
CA PRO A 157 3.31 1.32 10.90
C PRO A 157 2.43 0.08 11.12
N PRO A 158 2.56 -0.65 12.26
CA PRO A 158 1.86 -1.90 12.49
C PRO A 158 0.40 -1.69 12.91
N PHE A 159 -0.38 -1.03 12.05
CA PHE A 159 -1.81 -0.80 12.23
C PHE A 159 -2.63 -1.78 11.40
N SER A 160 -3.91 -1.97 11.77
CA SER A 160 -4.83 -2.83 11.03
C SER A 160 -5.21 -2.28 9.65
N ILE A 161 -4.95 -1.00 9.37
CA ILE A 161 -5.12 -0.39 8.05
C ILE A 161 -3.76 -0.23 7.39
N LEU A 162 -3.52 -0.99 6.33
CA LEU A 162 -2.33 -0.91 5.48
C LEU A 162 -2.69 -0.09 4.24
N ASP A 163 -2.29 1.18 4.21
CA ASP A 163 -2.65 2.08 3.12
C ASP A 163 -1.53 2.20 2.08
N THR A 164 -1.69 1.49 0.95
CA THR A 164 -0.71 1.49 -0.14
C THR A 164 -0.56 2.85 -0.83
N ARG A 165 -1.40 3.84 -0.53
CA ARG A 165 -1.38 5.17 -1.13
C ARG A 165 -0.42 6.13 -0.42
N GLN A 166 0.04 5.78 0.78
CA GLN A 166 0.96 6.58 1.57
C GLN A 166 2.32 6.77 0.87
N GLY A 167 2.95 7.92 1.09
CA GLY A 167 4.22 8.29 0.46
C GLY A 167 5.31 7.25 0.70
N TYR A 168 5.54 6.87 1.97
CA TYR A 168 6.54 5.87 2.35
C TYR A 168 6.32 4.51 1.66
N TRP A 169 5.05 4.10 1.47
CA TRP A 169 4.72 2.86 0.76
C TRP A 169 5.07 2.94 -0.72
N GLN A 170 4.71 4.07 -1.36
CA GLN A 170 4.97 4.27 -2.80
C GLN A 170 6.46 4.41 -3.11
N ASP A 171 7.23 5.05 -2.24
CA ASP A 171 8.68 5.20 -2.38
C ASP A 171 9.36 3.84 -2.27
N ARG A 172 9.06 3.07 -1.24
CA ARG A 172 9.56 1.71 -1.05
C ARG A 172 9.17 0.77 -2.20
N LYS A 173 7.94 0.89 -2.69
CA LYS A 173 7.47 0.13 -3.86
C LYS A 173 8.24 0.48 -5.13
N ARG A 174 8.65 1.75 -5.28
CA ARG A 174 9.47 2.21 -6.43
C ARG A 174 10.84 1.57 -6.40
N ILE A 175 11.48 1.52 -5.24
CA ILE A 175 12.78 0.86 -5.06
C ILE A 175 12.67 -0.63 -5.37
N TRP A 176 11.70 -1.33 -4.80
CA TRP A 176 11.49 -2.74 -5.13
C TRP A 176 11.34 -3.01 -6.63
N LYS A 177 10.62 -2.13 -7.37
CA LYS A 177 10.48 -2.25 -8.82
C LYS A 177 11.77 -2.04 -9.60
N GLN A 178 12.75 -1.36 -9.04
CA GLN A 178 14.10 -1.24 -9.64
C GLN A 178 14.93 -2.50 -9.38
N ILE A 179 14.75 -3.12 -8.22
CA ILE A 179 15.49 -4.33 -7.82
C ILE A 179 14.98 -5.57 -8.55
N ILE A 180 13.65 -5.76 -8.58
CA ILE A 180 13.02 -6.96 -9.16
C ILE A 180 12.24 -6.64 -10.42
N LYS A 181 12.47 -7.43 -11.48
CA LYS A 181 11.60 -7.49 -12.65
C LYS A 181 10.54 -8.55 -12.41
N SER A 182 9.27 -8.18 -12.34
CA SER A 182 8.17 -9.08 -11.94
C SER A 182 7.05 -9.21 -12.95
N ASP A 183 7.15 -8.55 -14.08
CA ASP A 183 6.16 -8.44 -15.14
C ASP A 183 6.27 -9.53 -16.22
N ILE A 184 7.41 -10.27 -16.27
CA ILE A 184 7.55 -11.38 -17.21
C ILE A 184 6.54 -12.49 -16.85
N GLY A 185 5.79 -12.92 -17.85
CA GLY A 185 4.79 -13.98 -17.70
C GLY A 185 3.40 -13.54 -17.22
N ARG A 186 3.21 -12.25 -16.88
CA ARG A 186 1.92 -11.71 -16.39
C ARG A 186 1.04 -11.08 -17.49
N GLY A 187 1.54 -10.92 -18.72
CA GLY A 187 0.89 -10.15 -19.78
C GLY A 187 -0.22 -10.83 -20.59
N ASP A 188 -0.40 -12.13 -20.49
CA ASP A 188 -1.23 -12.93 -21.38
C ASP A 188 -2.46 -13.55 -20.71
N SER A 189 -2.79 -13.22 -19.47
CA SER A 189 -4.02 -13.74 -18.87
C SER A 189 -5.22 -13.10 -19.53
N LEU A 190 -6.17 -13.95 -19.88
CA LEU A 190 -7.42 -13.60 -20.52
C LEU A 190 -8.24 -12.66 -19.62
N LEU A 191 -8.06 -11.36 -19.81
CA LEU A 191 -9.11 -10.42 -19.46
C LEU A 191 -10.38 -10.91 -20.16
N GLY A 192 -11.46 -11.08 -19.43
CA GLY A 192 -12.74 -11.43 -20.04
C GLY A 192 -12.99 -10.53 -21.26
N ALA A 193 -13.47 -11.09 -22.36
CA ALA A 193 -13.56 -10.43 -23.67
C ALA A 193 -14.11 -8.99 -23.63
N GLY A 194 -15.04 -8.70 -22.69
CA GLY A 194 -15.59 -7.37 -22.48
C GLY A 194 -14.63 -6.31 -21.90
N LEU A 195 -13.60 -6.72 -21.16
CA LEU A 195 -12.58 -5.79 -20.62
C LEU A 195 -11.52 -5.46 -21.69
N LYS A 196 -11.21 -6.40 -22.58
CA LYS A 196 -10.34 -6.13 -23.74
C LYS A 196 -10.94 -5.09 -24.68
N GLU A 197 -12.23 -5.22 -24.99
CA GLU A 197 -12.95 -4.25 -25.84
C GLU A 197 -13.09 -2.87 -25.21
N LEU A 198 -13.35 -2.81 -23.89
CA LEU A 198 -13.38 -1.55 -23.15
C LEU A 198 -12.01 -0.86 -23.11
N ASN A 199 -10.96 -1.64 -22.92
CA ASN A 199 -9.58 -1.14 -22.85
C ASN A 199 -9.14 -0.55 -24.18
N GLN A 200 -9.39 -1.25 -25.27
CA GLN A 200 -9.11 -0.80 -26.63
C GLN A 200 -9.89 0.46 -27.00
N LYS A 201 -11.15 0.57 -26.55
CA LYS A 201 -12.05 1.70 -26.83
C LYS A 201 -11.65 3.00 -26.07
N TYR A 202 -11.15 2.91 -24.85
CA TYR A 202 -10.90 4.09 -24.00
C TYR A 202 -9.41 4.50 -23.91
N PHE A 203 -8.47 3.59 -24.14
CA PHE A 203 -7.04 3.83 -23.91
C PHE A 203 -6.15 3.59 -25.17
N GLY A 204 -6.76 3.17 -26.31
CA GLY A 204 -6.05 2.93 -27.56
C GLY A 204 -5.33 1.58 -27.63
N GLU A 205 -4.84 1.22 -28.83
CA GLU A 205 -4.24 -0.10 -29.12
C GLU A 205 -2.93 -0.39 -28.36
N ASN A 206 -2.28 0.62 -27.78
CA ASN A 206 -1.01 0.50 -27.09
C ASN A 206 -1.12 0.52 -25.55
N ALA A 207 -2.32 0.58 -25.00
CA ALA A 207 -2.52 0.53 -23.56
C ALA A 207 -2.49 -0.94 -23.08
N SER A 208 -1.32 -1.42 -22.73
CA SER A 208 -1.19 -2.72 -22.06
C SER A 208 -1.62 -2.59 -20.59
N LEU A 209 -2.92 -2.62 -20.34
CA LEU A 209 -3.44 -3.01 -19.04
C LEU A 209 -3.33 -4.54 -18.99
N ASN A 210 -2.18 -5.03 -18.57
CA ASN A 210 -1.94 -6.43 -18.32
C ASN A 210 -2.85 -6.87 -17.16
N GLY A 211 -3.83 -7.72 -17.47
CA GLY A 211 -4.96 -8.00 -16.59
C GLY A 211 -4.67 -8.84 -15.35
N THR A 212 -3.44 -9.27 -15.11
CA THR A 212 -3.09 -10.05 -13.92
C THR A 212 -2.47 -9.14 -12.89
N SER A 213 -3.05 -9.12 -11.70
CA SER A 213 -2.50 -8.38 -10.56
C SER A 213 -1.11 -8.89 -10.19
N ILE A 214 -0.17 -7.96 -10.01
CA ILE A 214 1.15 -8.25 -9.44
C ILE A 214 1.05 -8.04 -7.93
N PHE A 215 1.46 -9.04 -7.16
CA PHE A 215 1.48 -8.94 -5.70
C PHE A 215 2.31 -7.73 -5.27
N ASP A 216 1.82 -6.97 -4.29
CA ASP A 216 2.52 -5.77 -3.83
C ASP A 216 3.83 -6.14 -3.12
N PRO A 217 4.98 -5.64 -3.59
CA PRO A 217 6.27 -5.98 -3.02
C PRO A 217 6.45 -5.49 -1.58
N VAL A 218 5.92 -4.32 -1.23
CA VAL A 218 6.02 -3.77 0.13
C VAL A 218 5.18 -4.60 1.10
N LEU A 219 4.00 -5.03 0.68
CA LEU A 219 3.18 -5.96 1.48
C LEU A 219 3.93 -7.29 1.71
N CYS A 220 4.57 -7.83 0.68
CA CYS A 220 5.34 -9.07 0.80
C CYS A 220 6.48 -8.91 1.82
N GLU A 221 7.27 -7.86 1.67
CA GLU A 221 8.36 -7.51 2.59
C GLU A 221 7.86 -7.37 4.02
N THR A 222 6.78 -6.60 4.21
CA THR A 222 6.17 -6.36 5.52
C THR A 222 5.75 -7.67 6.18
N LEU A 223 4.99 -8.51 5.48
CA LEU A 223 4.48 -9.75 6.03
C LEU A 223 5.59 -10.77 6.33
N VAL A 224 6.62 -10.86 5.49
CA VAL A 224 7.78 -11.72 5.74
C VAL A 224 8.58 -11.20 6.94
N ASN A 225 8.84 -9.89 7.02
CA ASN A 225 9.56 -9.28 8.14
C ASN A 225 8.82 -9.43 9.48
N TRP A 226 7.50 -9.26 9.48
CA TRP A 226 6.71 -9.33 10.71
C TRP A 226 6.47 -10.73 11.22
N PHE A 227 6.32 -11.72 10.33
CA PHE A 227 5.76 -13.04 10.70
C PHE A 227 6.64 -14.23 10.36
N CYS A 228 7.76 -14.06 9.63
CA CYS A 228 8.70 -15.12 9.32
C CYS A 228 9.99 -14.94 10.12
N PRO A 229 10.55 -15.97 10.77
CA PRO A 229 11.87 -15.88 11.38
C PRO A 229 12.94 -15.55 10.33
N LYS A 230 13.96 -14.77 10.70
CA LYS A 230 15.10 -14.48 9.81
C LYS A 230 15.77 -15.79 9.34
N GLY A 231 15.96 -15.90 8.03
CA GLY A 231 16.49 -17.13 7.41
C GLY A 231 15.50 -18.31 7.38
N GLY A 232 14.24 -18.10 7.81
CA GLY A 232 13.19 -19.10 7.83
C GLY A 232 12.71 -19.52 6.44
N LYS A 233 11.88 -20.56 6.40
CA LYS A 233 11.32 -21.15 5.17
C LYS A 233 9.89 -20.66 4.96
N VAL A 234 9.65 -20.00 3.83
CA VAL A 234 8.32 -19.53 3.39
C VAL A 234 7.68 -20.55 2.47
N LEU A 235 6.40 -20.89 2.72
CA LEU A 235 5.59 -21.78 1.89
C LEU A 235 4.46 -21.02 1.22
N ASP A 236 4.28 -21.22 -0.06
CA ASP A 236 3.24 -20.59 -0.86
C ASP A 236 2.51 -21.61 -1.75
N PRO A 237 1.33 -22.10 -1.35
CA PRO A 237 0.57 -23.06 -2.14
C PRO A 237 -0.03 -22.50 -3.42
N PHE A 238 -0.08 -21.17 -3.58
CA PHE A 238 -0.63 -20.50 -4.76
C PHE A 238 0.37 -19.45 -5.27
N ALA A 239 1.56 -19.90 -5.71
CA ALA A 239 2.71 -19.05 -5.93
C ALA A 239 2.48 -17.93 -6.97
N GLY A 240 1.72 -18.19 -8.03
CA GLY A 240 1.48 -17.19 -9.06
C GLY A 240 2.78 -16.56 -9.57
N GLY A 241 2.85 -15.23 -9.56
CA GLY A 241 4.03 -14.48 -10.02
C GLY A 241 5.22 -14.54 -9.06
N SER A 242 6.37 -14.07 -9.54
CA SER A 242 7.67 -14.21 -8.87
C SER A 242 7.86 -13.37 -7.60
N VAL A 243 7.06 -12.33 -7.35
CA VAL A 243 7.32 -11.32 -6.31
C VAL A 243 7.55 -11.92 -4.94
N ARG A 244 6.64 -12.80 -4.47
CA ARG A 244 6.77 -13.39 -3.12
C ARG A 244 8.02 -14.23 -2.97
N GLY A 245 8.39 -14.98 -4.02
CA GLY A 245 9.62 -15.76 -4.03
C GLY A 245 10.88 -14.90 -4.05
N LEU A 246 10.92 -13.87 -4.93
CA LEU A 246 12.09 -13.00 -5.07
C LEU A 246 12.35 -12.18 -3.80
N ILE A 247 11.30 -11.59 -3.23
CA ILE A 247 11.44 -10.80 -2.00
C ILE A 247 11.84 -11.69 -0.82
N SER A 248 11.23 -12.87 -0.67
CA SER A 248 11.61 -13.78 0.41
C SER A 248 13.11 -14.13 0.39
N VAL A 249 13.69 -14.42 -0.79
CA VAL A 249 15.11 -14.75 -0.86
C VAL A 249 16.01 -13.52 -0.72
N LEU A 250 15.59 -12.35 -1.20
CA LEU A 250 16.31 -11.08 -0.97
C LEU A 250 16.34 -10.71 0.51
N LEU A 251 15.32 -11.08 1.28
CA LEU A 251 15.28 -10.98 2.74
C LEU A 251 16.03 -12.13 3.45
N GLY A 252 16.85 -12.91 2.72
CA GLY A 252 17.66 -13.99 3.28
C GLY A 252 16.89 -15.27 3.63
N ASN A 253 15.59 -15.37 3.33
CA ASN A 253 14.74 -16.51 3.62
C ASN A 253 14.84 -17.59 2.52
N GLU A 254 14.34 -18.78 2.78
CA GLU A 254 14.08 -19.80 1.78
C GLU A 254 12.63 -19.69 1.32
N TYR A 255 12.37 -20.00 0.06
CA TYR A 255 11.01 -19.94 -0.49
C TYR A 255 10.68 -21.23 -1.26
N THR A 256 9.52 -21.79 -0.97
CA THR A 256 8.92 -22.88 -1.75
C THR A 256 7.52 -22.46 -2.18
N GLY A 257 7.30 -22.41 -3.49
CA GLY A 257 6.01 -22.04 -4.07
C GLY A 257 5.53 -23.07 -5.08
N ILE A 258 4.22 -23.33 -5.09
CA ILE A 258 3.59 -24.27 -6.03
C ILE A 258 2.67 -23.49 -6.96
N ASP A 259 2.75 -23.77 -8.24
CA ASP A 259 1.83 -23.24 -9.24
C ASP A 259 1.50 -24.30 -10.30
N LEU A 260 0.24 -24.35 -10.70
CA LEU A 260 -0.24 -25.29 -11.71
C LEU A 260 0.30 -24.96 -13.10
N SER A 261 0.57 -23.67 -13.39
CA SER A 261 1.01 -23.18 -14.68
C SER A 261 2.52 -23.35 -14.88
N GLU A 262 2.91 -24.28 -15.73
CA GLU A 262 4.32 -24.45 -16.14
C GLU A 262 4.88 -23.16 -16.78
N LYS A 263 4.06 -22.43 -17.54
CA LYS A 263 4.43 -21.14 -18.15
C LYS A 263 4.80 -20.11 -17.07
N GLN A 264 4.01 -20.04 -16.00
CA GLN A 264 4.28 -19.12 -14.89
C GLN A 264 5.55 -19.51 -14.14
N ILE A 265 5.78 -20.79 -13.87
CA ILE A 265 7.00 -21.27 -13.22
C ILE A 265 8.25 -20.92 -14.06
N LYS A 266 8.20 -21.12 -15.38
CA LYS A 266 9.31 -20.74 -16.28
C LYS A 266 9.57 -19.22 -16.23
N ALA A 267 8.53 -18.41 -16.22
CA ALA A 267 8.63 -16.95 -16.10
C ALA A 267 9.24 -16.52 -14.74
N ASN A 268 8.84 -17.18 -13.65
CA ASN A 268 9.39 -16.92 -12.32
C ASN A 268 10.88 -17.22 -12.24
N ILE A 269 11.30 -18.32 -12.85
CA ILE A 269 12.73 -18.69 -12.94
C ILE A 269 13.51 -17.67 -13.79
N GLU A 270 12.91 -17.16 -14.86
CA GLU A 270 13.55 -16.13 -15.68
C GLU A 270 13.67 -14.78 -14.94
N ASN A 271 12.64 -14.39 -14.20
CA ASN A 271 12.69 -13.22 -13.31
C ASN A 271 13.82 -13.38 -12.25
N TYR A 272 13.97 -14.56 -11.65
CA TYR A 272 15.05 -14.83 -10.70
C TYR A 272 16.44 -14.69 -11.34
N LYS A 273 16.65 -15.15 -12.56
CA LYS A 273 17.94 -15.02 -13.25
C LYS A 273 18.40 -13.55 -13.36
N SER A 274 17.47 -12.60 -13.42
CA SER A 274 17.80 -11.17 -13.50
C SER A 274 18.42 -10.62 -12.21
N ILE A 275 18.32 -11.36 -11.10
CA ILE A 275 18.88 -10.97 -9.80
C ILE A 275 19.81 -12.03 -9.22
N ALA A 276 20.04 -13.15 -9.92
CA ALA A 276 20.76 -14.33 -9.38
C ALA A 276 22.21 -14.05 -8.97
N ASP A 277 22.84 -13.06 -9.57
CA ASP A 277 24.22 -12.64 -9.28
C ASP A 277 24.30 -11.59 -8.15
N ARG A 278 23.17 -11.22 -7.55
CA ARG A 278 23.11 -10.28 -6.42
C ARG A 278 23.28 -11.03 -5.10
N GLN A 279 23.65 -10.28 -4.08
CA GLN A 279 23.56 -10.71 -2.68
C GLN A 279 22.14 -10.43 -2.15
N ASP A 280 21.80 -11.10 -1.04
CA ASP A 280 20.62 -10.74 -0.25
C ASP A 280 20.85 -9.38 0.48
N LEU A 281 19.84 -8.84 1.12
CA LEU A 281 19.93 -7.55 1.83
C LEU A 281 20.86 -7.59 3.07
N PHE A 282 21.47 -8.73 3.36
CA PHE A 282 22.43 -8.93 4.45
C PHE A 282 23.85 -9.28 3.96
N GLY A 283 24.08 -9.16 2.64
CA GLY A 283 25.38 -9.43 2.03
C GLY A 283 25.74 -10.92 1.85
N ASN A 284 24.75 -11.83 1.96
CA ASN A 284 24.98 -13.26 1.71
C ASN A 284 24.65 -13.62 0.26
N ASP A 285 25.18 -14.76 -0.19
CA ASP A 285 24.81 -15.31 -1.50
C ASP A 285 23.31 -15.54 -1.59
N LEU A 286 22.69 -15.08 -2.67
CA LEU A 286 21.26 -15.13 -2.87
C LEU A 286 20.78 -16.56 -3.01
N LYS A 287 19.88 -17.00 -2.12
CA LYS A 287 19.23 -18.31 -2.20
C LYS A 287 18.35 -18.40 -3.44
N LYS A 288 18.29 -19.60 -4.04
CA LYS A 288 17.39 -19.82 -5.18
C LYS A 288 15.99 -20.19 -4.69
N PRO A 289 14.94 -19.49 -5.11
CA PRO A 289 13.56 -19.88 -4.83
C PRO A 289 13.24 -21.24 -5.45
N ASN A 290 12.53 -22.10 -4.72
CA ASN A 290 12.06 -23.40 -5.19
C ASN A 290 10.62 -23.25 -5.71
N TRP A 291 10.46 -23.06 -7.01
CA TRP A 291 9.14 -23.09 -7.66
C TRP A 291 8.85 -24.48 -8.21
N ILE A 292 7.77 -25.09 -7.74
CA ILE A 292 7.32 -26.42 -8.11
C ILE A 292 6.14 -26.29 -9.08
N ASN A 293 6.26 -26.84 -10.28
CA ASN A 293 5.11 -26.98 -11.16
C ASN A 293 4.27 -28.18 -10.71
N GLY A 294 3.08 -27.93 -10.21
CA GLY A 294 2.22 -28.97 -9.66
C GLY A 294 0.87 -28.46 -9.20
N ASP A 295 0.01 -29.41 -8.91
CA ASP A 295 -1.30 -29.16 -8.32
C ASP A 295 -1.18 -29.12 -6.79
N SER A 296 -1.57 -28.00 -6.19
CA SER A 296 -1.48 -27.78 -4.75
C SER A 296 -2.36 -28.71 -3.92
N SER A 297 -3.36 -29.35 -4.53
CA SER A 297 -4.10 -30.44 -3.90
C SER A 297 -3.21 -31.63 -3.51
N ASN A 298 -2.01 -31.72 -4.09
CA ASN A 298 -1.00 -32.73 -3.82
C ASN A 298 0.22 -32.19 -3.05
N ILE A 299 0.08 -31.08 -2.34
CA ILE A 299 1.18 -30.42 -1.61
C ILE A 299 1.87 -31.33 -0.61
N ASP A 300 1.15 -32.27 -0.02
CA ASP A 300 1.66 -33.30 0.89
C ASP A 300 2.70 -34.23 0.23
N LEU A 301 2.57 -34.44 -1.09
CA LEU A 301 3.51 -35.24 -1.90
C LEU A 301 4.65 -34.39 -2.45
N LEU A 302 4.37 -33.15 -2.83
CA LEU A 302 5.29 -32.22 -3.47
C LEU A 302 6.29 -31.58 -2.49
N VAL A 303 5.84 -31.28 -1.27
CA VAL A 303 6.64 -30.63 -0.23
C VAL A 303 6.93 -31.61 0.88
N LYS A 304 8.22 -31.87 1.14
CA LYS A 304 8.65 -32.85 2.15
C LYS A 304 8.98 -32.23 3.50
N GLU A 305 9.43 -30.97 3.47
CA GLU A 305 9.91 -30.26 4.66
C GLU A 305 8.81 -29.46 5.34
N LYS A 306 9.04 -29.14 6.60
CA LYS A 306 8.22 -28.18 7.36
C LYS A 306 8.76 -26.76 7.15
N HIS A 307 7.86 -25.80 7.12
CA HIS A 307 8.13 -24.40 6.87
C HIS A 307 7.80 -23.54 8.09
N ASP A 308 8.46 -22.37 8.18
CA ASP A 308 8.32 -21.45 9.32
C ASP A 308 7.17 -20.48 9.15
N PHE A 309 6.79 -20.19 7.91
CA PHE A 309 5.76 -19.21 7.57
C PHE A 309 5.04 -19.62 6.28
N MET A 310 3.74 -19.37 6.23
CA MET A 310 2.96 -19.45 5.00
C MET A 310 2.57 -18.06 4.56
N LEU A 311 2.85 -17.71 3.29
CA LEU A 311 2.39 -16.46 2.69
C LEU A 311 1.80 -16.76 1.32
N THR A 312 0.50 -16.48 1.15
CA THR A 312 -0.17 -16.83 -0.09
C THR A 312 -1.27 -15.86 -0.50
N CYS A 313 -1.62 -15.88 -1.78
CA CYS A 313 -2.74 -15.16 -2.37
C CYS A 313 -3.39 -16.09 -3.41
N PRO A 314 -4.48 -16.79 -3.03
CA PRO A 314 -5.14 -17.75 -3.91
C PRO A 314 -5.92 -17.06 -5.04
N PRO A 315 -6.33 -17.79 -6.08
CA PRO A 315 -7.31 -17.28 -7.03
C PRO A 315 -8.65 -17.00 -6.34
N TYR A 316 -9.39 -16.02 -6.87
CA TYR A 316 -10.68 -15.58 -6.31
C TYR A 316 -11.86 -16.25 -7.02
N ALA A 317 -11.99 -17.57 -6.90
CA ALA A 317 -13.03 -18.36 -7.52
C ALA A 317 -13.23 -18.00 -9.02
N ASP A 318 -14.45 -17.78 -9.49
CA ASP A 318 -14.81 -17.47 -10.87
C ASP A 318 -14.57 -15.99 -11.29
N LEU A 319 -13.88 -15.19 -10.45
CA LEU A 319 -13.57 -13.79 -10.77
C LEU A 319 -12.52 -13.67 -11.88
N GLU A 320 -11.51 -14.53 -11.85
CA GLU A 320 -10.41 -14.56 -12.82
C GLU A 320 -10.16 -16.01 -13.27
N VAL A 321 -10.23 -16.27 -14.56
CA VAL A 321 -9.86 -17.58 -15.13
C VAL A 321 -8.40 -17.52 -15.54
N TYR A 322 -7.55 -18.35 -14.93
CA TYR A 322 -6.11 -18.35 -15.16
C TYR A 322 -5.68 -19.33 -16.24
N SER A 323 -6.39 -20.44 -16.40
CA SER A 323 -6.09 -21.45 -17.43
C SER A 323 -7.32 -22.26 -17.80
N ASP A 324 -7.22 -23.04 -18.88
CA ASP A 324 -8.24 -24.03 -19.28
C ASP A 324 -8.02 -25.40 -18.61
N ASP A 325 -7.09 -25.51 -17.68
CA ASP A 325 -6.81 -26.77 -16.96
C ASP A 325 -7.97 -27.09 -16.01
N PRO A 326 -8.58 -28.30 -16.10
CA PRO A 326 -9.69 -28.65 -15.20
C PRO A 326 -9.30 -28.75 -13.72
N ARG A 327 -8.00 -28.80 -13.40
CA ARG A 327 -7.49 -28.76 -12.03
C ARG A 327 -7.36 -27.35 -11.47
N ASP A 328 -7.48 -26.35 -12.35
CA ASP A 328 -7.44 -24.93 -11.92
C ASP A 328 -8.71 -24.63 -11.12
N ILE A 329 -8.53 -24.38 -9.83
CA ILE A 329 -9.65 -24.13 -8.91
C ILE A 329 -10.47 -22.87 -9.29
N SER A 330 -9.88 -21.94 -10.06
CA SER A 330 -10.62 -20.78 -10.57
C SER A 330 -11.72 -21.12 -11.59
N ASN A 331 -11.67 -22.32 -12.17
CA ASN A 331 -12.69 -22.82 -13.11
C ASN A 331 -13.86 -23.52 -12.39
N MET A 332 -13.75 -23.78 -11.09
CA MET A 332 -14.72 -24.55 -10.34
C MET A 332 -15.92 -23.67 -9.90
N PRO A 333 -17.15 -24.24 -9.84
CA PRO A 333 -18.23 -23.61 -9.10
C PRO A 333 -17.84 -23.33 -7.66
N TYR A 334 -18.35 -22.26 -7.04
CA TYR A 334 -17.90 -21.80 -5.74
C TYR A 334 -17.87 -22.88 -4.65
N ASN A 335 -18.87 -23.76 -4.61
CA ASN A 335 -18.91 -24.83 -3.59
C ASN A 335 -17.77 -25.84 -3.79
N GLU A 336 -17.45 -26.23 -5.03
CA GLU A 336 -16.33 -27.11 -5.33
C GLU A 336 -14.99 -26.43 -5.07
N PHE A 337 -14.91 -25.13 -5.44
CA PHE A 337 -13.77 -24.28 -5.16
C PHE A 337 -13.44 -24.26 -3.67
N ILE A 338 -14.43 -23.98 -2.80
CA ILE A 338 -14.17 -23.83 -1.37
C ILE A 338 -13.85 -25.17 -0.69
N GLU A 339 -14.38 -26.28 -1.17
CA GLU A 339 -14.02 -27.63 -0.71
C GLU A 339 -12.57 -27.94 -1.06
N THR A 340 -12.17 -27.74 -2.32
CA THR A 340 -10.79 -27.96 -2.80
C THR A 340 -9.81 -27.01 -2.12
N PHE A 341 -10.16 -25.72 -2.00
CA PHE A 341 -9.38 -24.74 -1.27
C PHE A 341 -9.15 -25.16 0.19
N THR A 342 -10.21 -25.61 0.87
CA THR A 342 -10.10 -26.08 2.27
C THR A 342 -9.17 -27.29 2.39
N ASP A 343 -9.22 -28.25 1.45
CA ASP A 343 -8.31 -29.39 1.44
C ASP A 343 -6.84 -28.96 1.24
N ILE A 344 -6.60 -28.04 0.31
CA ILE A 344 -5.26 -27.46 0.10
C ILE A 344 -4.75 -26.77 1.36
N ILE A 345 -5.58 -25.96 2.02
CA ILE A 345 -5.20 -25.27 3.26
C ILE A 345 -4.89 -26.26 4.37
N ASN A 346 -5.71 -27.31 4.56
CA ASN A 346 -5.46 -28.35 5.55
C ASN A 346 -4.10 -29.03 5.31
N LYS A 347 -3.83 -29.49 4.09
CA LYS A 347 -2.56 -30.13 3.72
C LYS A 347 -1.37 -29.18 3.84
N THR A 348 -1.57 -27.88 3.53
CA THR A 348 -0.54 -26.85 3.68
C THR A 348 -0.23 -26.60 5.16
N ALA A 349 -1.24 -26.55 6.02
CA ALA A 349 -1.08 -26.40 7.46
C ALA A 349 -0.25 -27.55 8.07
N ASP A 350 -0.37 -28.76 7.53
CA ASP A 350 0.47 -29.90 7.91
C ASP A 350 1.93 -29.71 7.52
N LYS A 351 2.25 -28.85 6.56
CA LYS A 351 3.62 -28.49 6.16
C LYS A 351 4.17 -27.27 6.92
N LEU A 352 3.39 -26.64 7.78
CA LEU A 352 3.91 -25.67 8.73
C LEU A 352 4.47 -26.37 9.97
N LYS A 353 5.52 -25.78 10.54
CA LYS A 353 6.02 -26.12 11.87
C LYS A 353 4.95 -25.86 12.92
N ASP A 354 5.05 -26.51 14.06
CA ASP A 354 4.32 -26.06 15.24
C ASP A 354 4.92 -24.70 15.67
N ASN A 355 4.08 -23.82 16.19
CA ASN A 355 4.45 -22.45 16.54
C ASN A 355 4.94 -21.65 15.31
N ALA A 356 4.02 -21.43 14.36
CA ALA A 356 4.24 -20.68 13.13
C ALA A 356 3.06 -19.75 12.80
N PHE A 357 3.33 -18.72 12.02
CA PHE A 357 2.28 -17.88 11.43
C PHE A 357 1.95 -18.29 10.01
N ALA A 358 0.74 -17.94 9.58
CA ALA A 358 0.31 -18.01 8.19
C ALA A 358 -0.41 -16.71 7.81
N ALA A 359 -0.08 -16.14 6.67
CA ALA A 359 -0.71 -14.96 6.11
C ALA A 359 -1.36 -15.27 4.76
N ILE A 360 -2.58 -14.79 4.58
CA ILE A 360 -3.29 -14.91 3.30
C ILE A 360 -3.91 -13.57 2.91
N VAL A 361 -3.73 -13.20 1.65
CA VAL A 361 -4.31 -11.97 1.07
C VAL A 361 -5.47 -12.37 0.17
N ILE A 362 -6.67 -11.90 0.50
CA ILE A 362 -7.90 -12.25 -0.20
C ILE A 362 -8.84 -11.06 -0.36
N GLY A 363 -9.74 -11.17 -1.30
CA GLY A 363 -10.86 -10.24 -1.50
C GLY A 363 -12.19 -10.96 -1.51
N GLU A 364 -13.26 -10.28 -1.09
CA GLU A 364 -14.61 -10.78 -1.28
C GLU A 364 -15.01 -10.82 -2.75
N VAL A 365 -15.70 -11.86 -3.14
CA VAL A 365 -16.17 -12.12 -4.50
C VAL A 365 -17.71 -12.09 -4.54
N ARG A 366 -18.26 -11.55 -5.63
CA ARG A 366 -19.72 -11.53 -5.85
C ARG A 366 -20.10 -12.57 -6.90
N ASP A 367 -21.22 -13.24 -6.65
CA ASP A 367 -21.86 -14.11 -7.64
C ASP A 367 -22.41 -13.29 -8.84
N LYS A 368 -22.90 -14.01 -9.86
CA LYS A 368 -23.51 -13.40 -11.06
C LYS A 368 -24.76 -12.56 -10.76
N LYS A 369 -25.41 -12.76 -9.60
CA LYS A 369 -26.56 -11.97 -9.12
C LYS A 369 -26.10 -10.73 -8.35
N GLY A 370 -24.82 -10.67 -7.98
CA GLY A 370 -24.16 -9.56 -7.30
C GLY A 370 -24.18 -9.63 -5.77
N TYR A 371 -24.45 -10.81 -5.18
CA TYR A 371 -24.30 -11.08 -3.75
C TYR A 371 -22.89 -11.58 -3.45
N TYR A 372 -22.37 -11.28 -2.27
CA TYR A 372 -21.10 -11.83 -1.84
C TYR A 372 -21.23 -13.34 -1.56
N HIS A 373 -20.24 -14.11 -1.96
CA HIS A 373 -20.15 -15.53 -1.62
C HIS A 373 -19.81 -15.74 -0.15
N GLY A 374 -19.09 -14.82 0.48
CA GLY A 374 -18.58 -14.99 1.83
C GLY A 374 -17.19 -15.63 1.85
N PHE A 375 -16.34 -15.33 0.86
CA PHE A 375 -15.02 -15.95 0.73
C PHE A 375 -14.11 -15.64 1.93
N VAL A 376 -14.22 -14.45 2.54
CA VAL A 376 -13.45 -14.10 3.75
C VAL A 376 -13.81 -15.01 4.92
N PRO A 377 -15.09 -15.13 5.36
CA PRO A 377 -15.44 -16.06 6.43
C PRO A 377 -15.18 -17.53 6.08
N ASP A 378 -15.36 -17.95 4.84
CA ASP A 378 -15.04 -19.32 4.40
C ASP A 378 -13.53 -19.61 4.49
N THR A 379 -12.69 -18.62 4.18
CA THR A 379 -11.24 -18.74 4.39
C THR A 379 -10.90 -18.88 5.87
N ILE A 380 -11.50 -18.07 6.75
CA ILE A 380 -11.29 -18.18 8.20
C ILE A 380 -11.66 -19.59 8.67
N ASN A 381 -12.82 -20.08 8.27
CA ASN A 381 -13.28 -21.43 8.59
C ASN A 381 -12.33 -22.55 8.07
N ALA A 382 -11.75 -22.37 6.87
CA ALA A 382 -10.78 -23.33 6.30
C ALA A 382 -9.51 -23.42 7.15
N PHE A 383 -8.95 -22.28 7.58
CA PHE A 383 -7.78 -22.25 8.45
C PHE A 383 -8.07 -22.78 9.85
N GLU A 384 -9.24 -22.47 10.43
CA GLU A 384 -9.64 -23.01 11.73
C GLU A 384 -9.82 -24.54 11.71
N LYS A 385 -10.40 -25.10 10.65
CA LYS A 385 -10.45 -26.55 10.43
C LYS A 385 -9.07 -27.18 10.32
N ALA A 386 -8.10 -26.45 9.78
CA ALA A 386 -6.71 -26.87 9.69
C ALA A 386 -5.92 -26.71 11.01
N GLY A 387 -6.57 -26.28 12.10
CA GLY A 387 -5.97 -26.14 13.42
C GLY A 387 -5.21 -24.84 13.65
N LEU A 388 -5.40 -23.83 12.77
CA LEU A 388 -4.88 -22.50 12.97
C LEU A 388 -6.00 -21.58 13.51
N ARG A 389 -5.64 -20.52 14.23
CA ARG A 389 -6.59 -19.54 14.73
C ARG A 389 -6.33 -18.18 14.11
N LEU A 390 -7.39 -17.46 13.76
CA LEU A 390 -7.25 -16.07 13.33
C LEU A 390 -6.60 -15.26 14.46
N TYR A 391 -5.55 -14.51 14.11
CA TYR A 391 -4.73 -13.78 15.07
C TYR A 391 -4.78 -12.26 14.81
N ASN A 392 -4.60 -11.85 13.55
CA ASN A 392 -4.78 -10.46 13.13
C ASN A 392 -5.60 -10.40 11.84
N GLU A 393 -6.34 -9.32 11.68
CA GLU A 393 -6.95 -8.91 10.43
C GLU A 393 -6.47 -7.51 10.06
N CYS A 394 -5.92 -7.36 8.85
CA CYS A 394 -5.58 -6.07 8.30
C CYS A 394 -6.36 -5.80 7.02
N ILE A 395 -6.65 -4.54 6.78
CA ILE A 395 -7.32 -4.05 5.57
C ILE A 395 -6.27 -3.36 4.70
N LEU A 396 -5.95 -3.98 3.56
CA LEU A 396 -5.07 -3.39 2.56
C LEU A 396 -5.86 -2.44 1.68
N VAL A 397 -5.69 -1.14 1.87
CA VAL A 397 -6.33 -0.11 1.06
C VAL A 397 -5.54 0.07 -0.23
N GLU A 398 -6.21 -0.07 -1.37
CA GLU A 398 -5.61 0.03 -2.70
C GLU A 398 -6.02 1.31 -3.43
N GLN A 399 -5.28 1.66 -4.47
CA GLN A 399 -5.65 2.76 -5.36
C GLN A 399 -6.95 2.41 -6.11
N ILE A 400 -7.86 3.38 -6.19
CA ILE A 400 -9.20 3.18 -6.76
C ILE A 400 -9.14 2.83 -8.26
N ALA A 401 -8.09 3.25 -8.96
CA ALA A 401 -7.87 2.99 -10.39
C ALA A 401 -9.15 3.22 -11.22
N THR A 402 -9.52 2.25 -12.08
CA THR A 402 -10.74 2.33 -12.91
C THR A 402 -12.05 2.18 -12.14
N GLY A 403 -11.98 1.85 -10.84
CA GLY A 403 -13.15 1.72 -9.97
C GLY A 403 -13.96 3.01 -9.87
N ALA A 404 -13.28 4.17 -9.87
CA ALA A 404 -13.93 5.48 -9.82
C ALA A 404 -14.93 5.70 -10.98
N MET A 405 -14.60 5.24 -12.20
CA MET A 405 -15.47 5.39 -13.38
C MET A 405 -16.74 4.55 -13.29
N ARG A 406 -16.73 3.47 -12.51
CA ARG A 406 -17.86 2.54 -12.37
C ARG A 406 -18.71 2.80 -11.15
N ALA A 407 -18.16 3.48 -10.14
CA ALA A 407 -18.77 3.65 -8.82
C ALA A 407 -20.15 4.30 -8.90
N GLY A 408 -20.28 5.44 -9.55
CA GLY A 408 -21.54 6.16 -9.68
C GLY A 408 -22.63 5.28 -10.34
N LYS A 409 -22.34 4.72 -11.51
CA LYS A 409 -23.29 3.88 -12.26
C LYS A 409 -23.72 2.63 -11.47
N GLN A 410 -22.80 1.96 -10.79
CA GLN A 410 -23.11 0.77 -9.99
C GLN A 410 -23.95 1.12 -8.76
N PHE A 411 -23.64 2.24 -8.13
CA PHE A 411 -24.39 2.68 -6.96
C PHE A 411 -25.81 3.13 -7.32
N GLU A 412 -25.98 3.88 -8.40
CA GLU A 412 -27.31 4.29 -8.89
C GLU A 412 -28.16 3.09 -9.28
N ALA A 413 -27.59 2.11 -10.00
CA ALA A 413 -28.32 0.96 -10.53
C ALA A 413 -28.73 -0.04 -9.43
N GLY A 414 -27.98 -0.18 -8.34
CA GLY A 414 -28.24 -1.25 -7.38
C GLY A 414 -27.66 -1.02 -5.97
N ARG A 415 -27.26 0.22 -5.64
CA ARG A 415 -26.60 0.58 -4.36
C ARG A 415 -25.38 -0.29 -4.05
N LYS A 416 -24.69 -0.77 -5.08
CA LYS A 416 -23.48 -1.56 -4.95
C LYS A 416 -22.28 -0.63 -4.83
N VAL A 417 -21.55 -0.73 -3.72
CA VAL A 417 -20.28 -0.02 -3.53
C VAL A 417 -19.15 -0.74 -4.26
N VAL A 418 -18.19 0.01 -4.80
CA VAL A 418 -16.97 -0.54 -5.38
C VAL A 418 -16.00 -0.85 -4.23
N LYS A 419 -15.51 -2.07 -4.17
CA LYS A 419 -14.52 -2.49 -3.17
C LYS A 419 -13.15 -1.90 -3.54
N THR A 420 -12.49 -1.26 -2.57
CA THR A 420 -11.20 -0.58 -2.72
C THR A 420 -10.15 -1.12 -1.76
N HIS A 421 -10.35 -2.32 -1.26
CA HIS A 421 -9.46 -2.96 -0.31
C HIS A 421 -9.46 -4.48 -0.47
N GLN A 422 -8.40 -5.09 0.03
CA GLN A 422 -8.30 -6.54 0.27
C GLN A 422 -8.19 -6.80 1.77
N ASN A 423 -8.48 -8.04 2.17
CA ASN A 423 -8.27 -8.49 3.54
C ASN A 423 -6.93 -9.24 3.62
N VAL A 424 -6.13 -8.91 4.61
CA VAL A 424 -4.91 -9.62 4.97
C VAL A 424 -5.17 -10.32 6.28
N LEU A 425 -5.37 -11.64 6.23
CA LEU A 425 -5.68 -12.43 7.41
C LEU A 425 -4.43 -13.14 7.88
N ILE A 426 -4.12 -12.98 9.16
CA ILE A 426 -2.97 -13.60 9.81
C ILE A 426 -3.47 -14.64 10.79
N PHE A 427 -3.00 -15.86 10.63
CA PHE A 427 -3.34 -16.99 11.48
C PHE A 427 -2.11 -17.46 12.26
N ILE A 428 -2.39 -18.05 13.43
CA ILE A 428 -1.37 -18.64 14.30
C ILE A 428 -1.63 -20.15 14.45
N LYS A 429 -0.57 -20.95 14.28
CA LYS A 429 -0.51 -22.37 14.64
C LYS A 429 0.33 -22.51 15.89
N GLY A 430 -0.25 -23.03 16.98
CA GLY A 430 0.47 -23.25 18.23
C GLY A 430 0.44 -22.07 19.21
N ASN A 431 1.58 -21.79 19.84
CA ASN A 431 1.70 -20.84 20.95
C ASN A 431 2.48 -19.60 20.56
N GLU A 432 1.86 -18.45 20.72
CA GLU A 432 2.42 -17.12 20.45
C GLU A 432 3.79 -16.90 21.13
N LYS A 433 3.88 -17.20 22.44
CA LYS A 433 5.13 -16.96 23.20
C LYS A 433 6.30 -17.79 22.69
N GLU A 434 6.03 -19.00 22.15
CA GLU A 434 7.05 -19.83 21.54
C GLU A 434 7.49 -19.30 20.17
N ILE A 435 6.57 -18.75 19.40
CA ILE A 435 6.88 -18.11 18.11
C ILE A 435 7.77 -16.89 18.34
N MET A 436 7.40 -16.01 19.28
CA MET A 436 8.11 -14.76 19.55
C MET A 436 9.56 -14.97 20.01
N LYS A 437 9.91 -16.14 20.55
CA LYS A 437 11.32 -16.46 20.88
C LYS A 437 12.22 -16.56 19.66
N ASN A 438 11.65 -16.87 18.50
CA ASN A 438 12.36 -17.10 17.24
C ASN A 438 12.15 -15.98 16.22
N LEU A 439 11.22 -15.06 16.48
CA LEU A 439 10.96 -13.88 15.65
C LEU A 439 11.91 -12.77 16.09
N ASN A 440 12.94 -12.53 15.29
CA ASN A 440 13.84 -11.39 15.46
C ASN A 440 13.46 -10.34 14.40
N ARG A 441 13.58 -9.05 14.81
CA ARG A 441 13.48 -7.94 13.87
C ARG A 441 14.55 -8.10 12.78
N TYR A 442 14.17 -7.78 11.55
CA TYR A 442 15.11 -7.67 10.45
C TYR A 442 15.73 -6.26 10.51
N ASP A 443 17.03 -6.20 10.86
CA ASP A 443 17.80 -4.96 10.81
C ASP A 443 18.57 -4.94 9.49
N TYR A 444 18.10 -4.15 8.52
CA TYR A 444 18.80 -3.86 7.27
C TYR A 444 18.46 -2.43 6.83
N ASP A 445 19.46 -1.74 6.27
CA ASP A 445 19.26 -0.42 5.70
C ASP A 445 18.80 -0.56 4.24
N PHE A 446 17.53 -0.23 4.01
CA PHE A 446 16.94 -0.32 2.69
C PHE A 446 17.46 0.81 1.75
N CYS A 447 17.94 1.91 2.31
CA CYS A 447 18.49 3.03 1.53
C CYS A 447 19.91 2.73 0.99
N GLU A 448 20.67 1.83 1.61
CA GLU A 448 21.96 1.39 1.05
C GLU A 448 21.79 0.64 -0.28
N VAL A 449 20.65 -0.01 -0.49
CA VAL A 449 20.34 -0.72 -1.74
C VAL A 449 20.09 0.24 -2.92
N GLU A 450 19.66 1.49 -2.68
CA GLU A 450 19.53 2.52 -3.75
C GLU A 450 20.86 2.86 -4.38
N ASN A 451 21.92 2.96 -3.58
CA ASN A 451 23.26 3.36 -4.07
C ASN A 451 23.88 2.31 -4.99
N ASP A 452 23.57 1.03 -4.80
CA ASP A 452 24.07 -0.06 -5.65
C ASP A 452 23.34 -0.15 -7.00
N VAL A 453 22.12 0.38 -7.08
CA VAL A 453 21.31 0.39 -8.33
C VAL A 453 21.72 1.55 -9.25
N GLU A 454 22.17 2.69 -8.72
CA GLU A 454 22.63 3.83 -9.51
C GLU A 454 24.04 3.64 -10.10
N THR A 455 24.82 2.70 -9.56
CA THR A 455 26.21 2.43 -9.98
C THR A 455 26.36 1.22 -10.90
N ALA A 456 25.27 0.47 -11.18
CA ALA A 456 25.26 -0.70 -12.06
C ALA A 456 24.49 -0.43 -13.37
#